data_280301d8eec5695b462d3d3b9498e8a6
#
_entry.id   280301d8eec5695b462d3d3b9498e8a6
#
_cell.length_a   1.000
_cell.length_b   1.000
_cell.length_c   1.000
_cell.angle_alpha   90.00
_cell.angle_beta   90.00
_cell.angle_gamma   90.00
#
_symmetry.space_group_name_H-M   'P 1'
#
loop_
_entity.id
_entity.type
_entity.pdbx_description
1 polymer ?
#
loop_
_entity_poly.entity_id
_entity_poly.type
_entity_poly.pdbx_seq_one_letter_code
_entity_poly.pdbx_strand_id
1 'polypeptide(L)'
;MRKFGQYGAALTLVHLMAACSPAAPDAQPSATPPAAAEAQAPATDARSVVVFGDSLFAGYNLPQDKGFAPVLQRALAAQGIKASVFNAGVSGDTSGAGLARLAFTLDGQQRKPDLVVVGLGANDMLRGLAPAETRRNLDAILAELKKRGIPAMLTGMVAAPNMGADYARQFNAIYPDLAKQYGVPLYPFFLDGVVTERSLLLADGLHPNEAGVEKITAAVVPLVAARLQETGR
;
A
#
# COMPACT_ATOMS: atom_id res chain seq x y z
N MET A 1 -34.40 43.78 -44.51
CA MET A 1 -34.03 44.43 -45.79
C MET A 1 -32.80 43.73 -46.37
N ARG A 2 -32.99 43.24 -47.57
CA ARG A 2 -32.01 43.03 -48.69
C ARG A 2 -30.75 42.21 -48.33
N LYS A 3 -30.42 41.22 -49.04
CA LYS A 3 -30.62 40.52 -50.34
C LYS A 3 -29.24 39.95 -50.75
N PHE A 4 -29.21 38.64 -51.05
CA PHE A 4 -28.76 37.98 -52.26
C PHE A 4 -27.34 38.16 -52.83
N GLY A 5 -26.75 37.06 -53.18
CA GLY A 5 -26.06 36.69 -54.46
C GLY A 5 -25.02 35.63 -54.23
N GLN A 6 -25.10 34.47 -54.58
CA GLN A 6 -25.26 33.64 -55.78
C GLN A 6 -24.03 33.63 -56.71
N TYR A 7 -23.69 32.36 -57.08
CA TYR A 7 -22.99 31.81 -58.26
C TYR A 7 -21.46 31.95 -58.27
N GLY A 8 -20.66 31.00 -58.61
CA GLY A 8 -20.80 29.75 -59.34
C GLY A 8 -19.47 29.38 -59.97
N ALA A 9 -19.41 28.20 -60.42
CA ALA A 9 -18.55 27.68 -61.51
C ALA A 9 -17.57 26.58 -61.07
N ALA A 10 -17.94 25.38 -61.46
CA ALA A 10 -17.12 24.18 -61.51
C ALA A 10 -16.04 24.34 -62.63
N LEU A 11 -14.83 23.85 -62.31
CA LEU A 11 -13.87 23.45 -63.34
C LEU A 11 -13.31 22.06 -62.93
N THR A 12 -13.76 21.10 -63.73
CA THR A 12 -13.22 19.73 -63.78
C THR A 12 -11.84 19.76 -64.42
N LEU A 13 -10.83 19.30 -63.69
CA LEU A 13 -9.55 19.04 -64.35
C LEU A 13 -9.19 17.56 -64.09
N VAL A 14 -9.28 16.80 -65.17
CA VAL A 14 -8.84 15.41 -65.25
C VAL A 14 -7.32 15.39 -65.29
N HIS A 15 -6.68 14.77 -64.32
CA HIS A 15 -5.26 14.45 -64.37
C HIS A 15 -5.04 12.93 -64.34
N LEU A 16 -4.29 12.51 -65.38
CA LEU A 16 -3.84 11.14 -65.59
C LEU A 16 -3.14 10.52 -64.39
N MET A 17 -3.54 9.31 -64.04
CA MET A 17 -2.89 8.42 -63.09
C MET A 17 -1.58 7.89 -63.70
N ALA A 18 -0.45 8.28 -63.11
CA ALA A 18 0.81 7.53 -63.19
C ALA A 18 0.88 6.60 -61.96
N ALA A 19 0.79 5.31 -62.20
CA ALA A 19 0.95 4.28 -61.18
C ALA A 19 2.45 4.16 -60.79
N CYS A 20 2.80 4.63 -59.63
CA CYS A 20 4.01 4.23 -58.93
C CYS A 20 3.61 3.29 -57.77
N SER A 21 3.94 2.02 -57.88
CA SER A 21 3.86 1.06 -56.76
C SER A 21 4.80 1.48 -55.65
N PRO A 22 4.34 1.65 -54.41
CA PRO A 22 5.25 1.77 -53.28
C PRO A 22 5.78 0.38 -52.91
N ALA A 23 7.10 0.27 -52.75
CA ALA A 23 7.78 -0.87 -52.19
C ALA A 23 7.26 -1.12 -50.76
N ALA A 24 7.02 -2.38 -50.43
CA ALA A 24 6.65 -2.80 -49.08
C ALA A 24 7.72 -2.40 -48.08
N PRO A 25 7.36 -1.83 -46.91
CA PRO A 25 8.32 -1.59 -45.86
C PRO A 25 8.78 -2.93 -45.25
N ASP A 26 10.09 -3.06 -45.10
CA ASP A 26 10.75 -4.17 -44.42
C ASP A 26 10.09 -4.43 -43.04
N ALA A 27 9.71 -5.67 -42.85
CA ALA A 27 9.20 -6.13 -41.54
C ALA A 27 10.30 -5.98 -40.46
N GLN A 28 10.14 -5.00 -39.59
CA GLN A 28 10.95 -4.96 -38.37
C GLN A 28 10.66 -6.20 -37.52
N PRO A 29 11.68 -6.85 -36.94
CA PRO A 29 11.45 -7.97 -36.04
C PRO A 29 10.62 -7.50 -34.84
N SER A 30 9.45 -8.12 -34.64
CA SER A 30 8.61 -7.92 -33.45
C SER A 30 9.44 -8.16 -32.20
N ALA A 31 9.68 -7.12 -31.44
CA ALA A 31 10.22 -7.26 -30.10
C ALA A 31 9.27 -8.13 -29.29
N THR A 32 9.72 -9.29 -28.88
CA THR A 32 9.03 -10.15 -27.92
C THR A 32 8.76 -9.31 -26.65
N PRO A 33 7.50 -9.24 -26.15
CA PRO A 33 7.24 -8.57 -24.89
C PRO A 33 8.10 -9.23 -23.80
N PRO A 34 8.68 -8.47 -22.85
CA PRO A 34 9.37 -9.06 -21.71
C PRO A 34 8.41 -10.03 -21.03
N ALA A 35 8.84 -11.26 -20.83
CA ALA A 35 8.11 -12.28 -20.11
C ALA A 35 7.61 -11.65 -18.79
N ALA A 36 6.29 -11.63 -18.60
CA ALA A 36 5.71 -11.28 -17.33
C ALA A 36 6.39 -12.15 -16.27
N ALA A 37 7.00 -11.51 -15.28
CA ALA A 37 7.58 -12.22 -14.16
C ALA A 37 6.46 -13.11 -13.59
N GLU A 38 6.59 -14.41 -13.75
CA GLU A 38 5.68 -15.39 -13.17
C GLU A 38 5.62 -15.09 -11.68
N ALA A 39 4.47 -14.62 -11.22
CA ALA A 39 4.18 -14.55 -9.80
C ALA A 39 4.27 -15.99 -9.29
N GLN A 40 5.38 -16.34 -8.61
CA GLN A 40 5.55 -17.65 -8.02
C GLN A 40 4.35 -17.92 -7.11
N ALA A 41 3.58 -18.94 -7.44
CA ALA A 41 2.51 -19.43 -6.57
C ALA A 41 3.12 -19.65 -5.17
N PRO A 42 2.51 -19.13 -4.09
CA PRO A 42 3.04 -19.31 -2.76
C PRO A 42 3.20 -20.79 -2.48
N ALA A 43 4.38 -21.18 -2.00
CA ALA A 43 4.59 -22.54 -1.53
C ALA A 43 3.47 -22.88 -0.54
N THR A 44 2.79 -24.00 -0.71
CA THR A 44 1.61 -24.42 0.08
C THR A 44 1.87 -24.47 1.59
N ASP A 45 3.13 -24.37 2.00
CA ASP A 45 3.65 -24.40 3.37
C ASP A 45 4.08 -23.01 3.90
N ALA A 46 3.99 -21.93 3.13
CA ALA A 46 4.37 -20.60 3.59
C ALA A 46 3.21 -19.91 4.34
N ARG A 47 3.55 -19.20 5.43
CA ARG A 47 2.57 -18.36 6.16
C ARG A 47 2.13 -17.20 5.29
N SER A 48 0.83 -16.93 5.25
CA SER A 48 0.26 -15.80 4.49
C SER A 48 0.12 -14.58 5.39
N VAL A 49 0.88 -13.54 5.11
CA VAL A 49 0.83 -12.28 5.84
C VAL A 49 0.36 -11.17 4.90
N VAL A 50 -0.59 -10.37 5.33
CA VAL A 50 -1.02 -9.17 4.61
C VAL A 50 -0.55 -7.95 5.41
N VAL A 51 0.21 -7.05 4.79
CA VAL A 51 0.52 -5.75 5.39
C VAL A 51 -0.44 -4.73 4.78
N PHE A 52 -1.37 -4.24 5.61
CA PHE A 52 -2.51 -3.41 5.22
C PHE A 52 -2.36 -2.00 5.79
N GLY A 53 -2.09 -1.03 4.92
CA GLY A 53 -1.77 0.31 5.38
C GLY A 53 -1.80 1.36 4.28
N ASP A 54 -1.11 2.47 4.54
CA ASP A 54 -1.00 3.62 3.66
C ASP A 54 0.33 3.64 2.86
N SER A 55 0.87 4.83 2.56
CA SER A 55 2.13 5.01 1.84
C SER A 55 3.35 4.40 2.53
N LEU A 56 3.35 4.33 3.87
CA LEU A 56 4.42 3.71 4.65
C LEU A 56 4.51 2.21 4.40
N PHE A 57 3.38 1.58 4.13
CA PHE A 57 3.27 0.17 3.80
C PHE A 57 3.41 -0.09 2.30
N ALA A 58 2.93 0.83 1.46
CA ALA A 58 3.04 0.74 0.01
C ALA A 58 4.50 0.73 -0.49
N GLY A 59 5.42 1.32 0.28
CA GLY A 59 6.81 1.55 -0.14
C GLY A 59 6.92 2.77 -1.07
N TYR A 60 6.27 3.88 -0.67
CA TYR A 60 6.24 5.12 -1.45
C TYR A 60 7.63 5.58 -1.89
N ASN A 61 7.79 5.80 -3.21
CA ASN A 61 9.04 6.23 -3.85
C ASN A 61 10.28 5.33 -3.57
N LEU A 62 10.06 4.07 -3.22
CA LEU A 62 11.11 3.07 -3.07
C LEU A 62 11.09 2.07 -4.23
N PRO A 63 12.24 1.44 -4.55
CA PRO A 63 12.26 0.26 -5.42
C PRO A 63 11.32 -0.82 -4.88
N GLN A 64 10.72 -1.60 -5.78
CA GLN A 64 9.68 -2.58 -5.42
C GLN A 64 10.13 -3.59 -4.35
N ASP A 65 11.41 -3.95 -4.31
CA ASP A 65 12.00 -4.91 -3.36
C ASP A 65 12.46 -4.27 -2.03
N LYS A 66 12.32 -2.93 -1.87
CA LYS A 66 12.81 -2.14 -0.74
C LYS A 66 11.72 -1.61 0.19
N GLY A 67 10.47 -1.79 -0.16
CA GLY A 67 9.34 -1.45 0.70
C GLY A 67 9.19 -2.42 1.88
N PHE A 68 8.29 -2.07 2.81
CA PHE A 68 8.11 -2.81 4.07
C PHE A 68 7.76 -4.30 3.85
N ALA A 69 6.85 -4.62 2.91
CA ALA A 69 6.42 -6.01 2.69
C ALA A 69 7.59 -6.95 2.27
N PRO A 70 8.37 -6.66 1.21
CA PRO A 70 9.46 -7.54 0.81
C PRO A 70 10.60 -7.57 1.83
N VAL A 71 10.86 -6.46 2.56
CA VAL A 71 11.86 -6.43 3.63
C VAL A 71 11.42 -7.32 4.79
N LEU A 72 10.15 -7.22 5.22
CA LEU A 72 9.58 -8.08 6.26
C LEU A 72 9.63 -9.55 5.86
N GLN A 73 9.32 -9.88 4.62
CA GLN A 73 9.41 -11.27 4.13
C GLN A 73 10.83 -11.82 4.25
N ARG A 74 11.85 -11.06 3.84
CA ARG A 74 13.26 -11.46 3.98
C ARG A 74 13.66 -11.60 5.45
N ALA A 75 13.23 -10.68 6.30
CA ALA A 75 13.53 -10.72 7.73
C ALA A 75 12.91 -11.92 8.44
N LEU A 76 11.69 -12.31 8.08
CA LEU A 76 11.04 -13.54 8.57
C LEU A 76 11.79 -14.79 8.10
N ALA A 77 12.17 -14.82 6.83
CA ALA A 77 12.97 -15.93 6.25
C ALA A 77 14.31 -16.09 6.97
N ALA A 78 14.99 -14.99 7.33
CA ALA A 78 16.21 -15.01 8.10
C ALA A 78 16.03 -15.60 9.52
N GLN A 79 14.81 -15.59 10.07
CA GLN A 79 14.43 -16.25 11.32
C GLN A 79 13.87 -17.68 11.12
N GLY A 80 14.00 -18.25 9.90
CA GLY A 80 13.50 -19.58 9.58
C GLY A 80 11.98 -19.67 9.37
N ILE A 81 11.28 -18.53 9.31
CA ILE A 81 9.83 -18.49 9.10
C ILE A 81 9.57 -18.29 7.60
N LYS A 82 9.08 -19.33 6.93
CA LYS A 82 8.61 -19.23 5.55
C LYS A 82 7.31 -18.43 5.53
N ALA A 83 7.33 -17.24 4.94
CA ALA A 83 6.16 -16.39 4.81
C ALA A 83 6.07 -15.79 3.40
N SER A 84 4.86 -15.64 2.89
CA SER A 84 4.52 -14.79 1.76
C SER A 84 3.87 -13.53 2.30
N VAL A 85 4.48 -12.37 2.07
CA VAL A 85 3.99 -11.08 2.58
C VAL A 85 3.37 -10.30 1.43
N PHE A 86 2.05 -10.19 1.44
CA PHE A 86 1.29 -9.43 0.45
C PHE A 86 1.24 -7.95 0.85
N ASN A 87 1.68 -7.08 -0.07
CA ASN A 87 1.59 -5.64 0.12
C ASN A 87 0.19 -5.14 -0.25
N ALA A 88 -0.58 -4.75 0.76
CA ALA A 88 -1.88 -4.09 0.63
C ALA A 88 -1.83 -2.63 1.13
N GLY A 89 -0.67 -1.98 1.02
CA GLY A 89 -0.53 -0.53 1.26
C GLY A 89 -1.03 0.27 0.06
N VAL A 90 -1.76 1.35 0.32
CA VAL A 90 -2.21 2.31 -0.69
C VAL A 90 -1.85 3.73 -0.25
N SER A 91 -0.99 4.38 -1.04
CA SER A 91 -0.54 5.73 -0.71
C SER A 91 -1.70 6.72 -0.61
N GLY A 92 -1.71 7.49 0.49
CA GLY A 92 -2.75 8.48 0.76
C GLY A 92 -3.98 7.93 1.49
N ASP A 93 -4.09 6.64 1.74
CA ASP A 93 -5.22 6.09 2.48
C ASP A 93 -5.33 6.66 3.89
N THR A 94 -6.51 7.13 4.22
CA THR A 94 -6.96 7.34 5.60
C THR A 94 -7.47 6.02 6.19
N SER A 95 -7.73 6.00 7.48
CA SER A 95 -8.38 4.85 8.13
C SER A 95 -9.74 4.52 7.48
N GLY A 96 -10.50 5.54 7.05
CA GLY A 96 -11.77 5.38 6.35
C GLY A 96 -11.61 4.78 4.96
N ALA A 97 -10.62 5.23 4.17
CA ALA A 97 -10.32 4.67 2.86
C ALA A 97 -9.88 3.20 2.98
N GLY A 98 -9.01 2.90 3.94
CA GLY A 98 -8.61 1.53 4.25
C GLY A 98 -9.81 0.66 4.61
N LEU A 99 -10.69 1.13 5.51
CA LEU A 99 -11.91 0.39 5.89
C LEU A 99 -12.77 0.06 4.66
N ALA A 100 -12.96 1.01 3.77
CA ALA A 100 -13.79 0.84 2.57
C ALA A 100 -13.29 -0.27 1.64
N ARG A 101 -11.97 -0.51 1.57
CA ARG A 101 -11.38 -1.54 0.70
C ARG A 101 -10.99 -2.84 1.42
N LEU A 102 -11.16 -2.92 2.76
CA LEU A 102 -10.71 -4.08 3.53
C LEU A 102 -11.31 -5.40 3.02
N ALA A 103 -12.62 -5.44 2.86
CA ALA A 103 -13.31 -6.64 2.40
C ALA A 103 -12.77 -7.09 1.03
N PHE A 104 -12.70 -6.18 0.06
CA PHE A 104 -12.14 -6.47 -1.27
C PHE A 104 -10.70 -6.99 -1.20
N THR A 105 -9.85 -6.39 -0.35
CA THR A 105 -8.47 -6.83 -0.17
C THR A 105 -8.39 -8.26 0.38
N LEU A 106 -9.21 -8.58 1.37
CA LEU A 106 -9.22 -9.89 2.01
C LEU A 106 -9.82 -10.98 1.11
N ASP A 107 -10.88 -10.64 0.38
CA ASP A 107 -11.57 -11.57 -0.53
C ASP A 107 -10.72 -11.89 -1.77
N GLY A 108 -9.82 -10.97 -2.15
CA GLY A 108 -8.84 -11.18 -3.22
C GLY A 108 -7.65 -12.05 -2.85
N GLN A 109 -7.50 -12.48 -1.59
CA GLN A 109 -6.41 -13.37 -1.20
C GLN A 109 -6.69 -14.80 -1.64
N GLN A 110 -5.66 -15.50 -2.13
CA GLN A 110 -5.78 -16.91 -2.55
C GLN A 110 -6.22 -17.86 -1.41
N ARG A 111 -5.92 -17.49 -0.17
CA ARG A 111 -6.33 -18.18 1.04
C ARG A 111 -6.48 -17.17 2.20
N LYS A 112 -7.17 -17.60 3.25
CA LYS A 112 -7.29 -16.77 4.46
C LYS A 112 -5.90 -16.44 5.02
N PRO A 113 -5.59 -15.15 5.26
CA PRO A 113 -4.32 -14.75 5.85
C PRO A 113 -4.11 -15.36 7.25
N ASP A 114 -2.88 -15.76 7.55
CA ASP A 114 -2.46 -16.17 8.88
C ASP A 114 -2.25 -14.96 9.81
N LEU A 115 -2.01 -13.78 9.21
CA LEU A 115 -1.87 -12.51 9.94
C LEU A 115 -2.15 -11.33 9.01
N VAL A 116 -2.87 -10.32 9.53
CA VAL A 116 -2.95 -8.99 8.94
C VAL A 116 -2.27 -7.98 9.86
N VAL A 117 -1.23 -7.31 9.36
CA VAL A 117 -0.57 -6.19 10.04
C VAL A 117 -1.23 -4.90 9.55
N VAL A 118 -1.90 -4.17 10.45
CA VAL A 118 -2.66 -2.96 10.13
C VAL A 118 -1.87 -1.73 10.54
N GLY A 119 -1.61 -0.82 9.58
CA GLY A 119 -0.92 0.45 9.81
C GLY A 119 -1.59 1.59 9.04
N LEU A 120 -2.56 2.23 9.67
CA LEU A 120 -3.34 3.35 9.15
C LEU A 120 -3.50 4.44 10.21
N GLY A 121 -3.86 5.64 9.79
CA GLY A 121 -4.11 6.78 10.66
C GLY A 121 -3.13 7.95 10.48
N ALA A 122 -1.98 7.72 9.83
CA ALA A 122 -1.04 8.80 9.54
C ALA A 122 -1.68 9.89 8.67
N ASN A 123 -2.40 9.50 7.61
CA ASN A 123 -3.10 10.44 6.74
C ASN A 123 -4.31 11.10 7.41
N ASP A 124 -4.97 10.43 8.35
CA ASP A 124 -6.03 11.04 9.17
C ASP A 124 -5.46 12.20 9.97
N MET A 125 -4.34 12.00 10.65
CA MET A 125 -3.63 13.03 11.40
C MET A 125 -3.16 14.16 10.48
N LEU A 126 -2.49 13.85 9.36
CA LEU A 126 -1.97 14.86 8.44
C LEU A 126 -3.07 15.73 7.82
N ARG A 127 -4.28 15.19 7.67
CA ARG A 127 -5.47 15.90 7.19
C ARG A 127 -6.30 16.53 8.30
N GLY A 128 -5.89 16.42 9.56
CA GLY A 128 -6.61 16.99 10.70
C GLY A 128 -7.98 16.36 10.96
N LEU A 129 -8.19 15.10 10.56
CA LEU A 129 -9.44 14.39 10.85
C LEU A 129 -9.58 14.17 12.36
N ALA A 130 -10.81 14.15 12.85
CA ALA A 130 -11.06 13.96 14.27
C ALA A 130 -10.56 12.58 14.75
N PRO A 131 -9.79 12.48 15.86
CA PRO A 131 -9.30 11.23 16.39
C PRO A 131 -10.39 10.17 16.63
N ALA A 132 -11.58 10.62 16.99
CA ALA A 132 -12.74 9.75 17.16
C ALA A 132 -13.16 9.06 15.85
N GLU A 133 -12.95 9.67 14.70
CA GLU A 133 -13.21 9.07 13.40
C GLU A 133 -12.18 7.99 13.08
N THR A 134 -10.88 8.30 13.23
CA THR A 134 -9.80 7.33 13.09
C THR A 134 -10.03 6.11 13.99
N ARG A 135 -10.42 6.33 15.25
CA ARG A 135 -10.75 5.26 16.21
C ARG A 135 -11.88 4.38 15.68
N ARG A 136 -13.00 4.97 15.26
CA ARG A 136 -14.15 4.18 14.73
C ARG A 136 -13.77 3.34 13.53
N ASN A 137 -12.98 3.88 12.61
CA ASN A 137 -12.57 3.15 11.41
C ASN A 137 -11.63 1.99 11.74
N LEU A 138 -10.63 2.21 12.60
CA LEU A 138 -9.71 1.15 13.04
C LEU A 138 -10.43 0.08 13.87
N ASP A 139 -11.39 0.47 14.72
CA ASP A 139 -12.27 -0.45 15.45
C ASP A 139 -13.06 -1.34 14.48
N ALA A 140 -13.68 -0.75 13.46
CA ALA A 140 -14.41 -1.49 12.44
C ALA A 140 -13.51 -2.44 11.62
N ILE A 141 -12.27 -2.04 11.30
CA ILE A 141 -11.27 -2.91 10.64
C ILE A 141 -10.96 -4.12 11.53
N LEU A 142 -10.67 -3.90 12.80
CA LEU A 142 -10.35 -4.99 13.72
C LEU A 142 -11.55 -5.90 14.00
N ALA A 143 -12.75 -5.32 14.08
CA ALA A 143 -14.00 -6.08 14.22
C ALA A 143 -14.24 -7.00 13.02
N GLU A 144 -14.02 -6.52 11.80
CA GLU A 144 -14.17 -7.34 10.58
C GLU A 144 -13.11 -8.45 10.51
N LEU A 145 -11.85 -8.17 10.86
CA LEU A 145 -10.80 -9.18 10.94
C LEU A 145 -11.16 -10.26 11.97
N LYS A 146 -11.62 -9.86 13.16
CA LYS A 146 -12.08 -10.78 14.21
C LYS A 146 -13.26 -11.63 13.75
N LYS A 147 -14.26 -11.01 13.12
CA LYS A 147 -15.44 -11.71 12.56
C LYS A 147 -15.04 -12.78 11.54
N ARG A 148 -14.02 -12.51 10.71
CA ARG A 148 -13.48 -13.47 9.73
C ARG A 148 -12.54 -14.51 10.37
N GLY A 149 -12.24 -14.39 11.66
CA GLY A 149 -11.28 -15.25 12.34
C GLY A 149 -9.85 -15.10 11.78
N ILE A 150 -9.49 -13.88 11.38
CA ILE A 150 -8.16 -13.54 10.86
C ILE A 150 -7.37 -12.86 11.98
N PRO A 151 -6.21 -13.42 12.39
CA PRO A 151 -5.34 -12.79 13.35
C PRO A 151 -4.88 -11.41 12.87
N ALA A 152 -4.85 -10.45 13.79
CA ALA A 152 -4.40 -9.08 13.51
C ALA A 152 -3.24 -8.67 14.41
N MET A 153 -2.48 -7.68 13.96
CA MET A 153 -1.50 -6.91 14.70
C MET A 153 -1.65 -5.44 14.30
N LEU A 154 -1.54 -4.53 15.26
CA LEU A 154 -1.52 -3.09 14.99
C LEU A 154 -0.09 -2.55 14.97
N THR A 155 0.14 -1.59 14.08
CA THR A 155 1.25 -0.64 14.19
C THR A 155 0.66 0.74 14.44
N GLY A 156 1.10 1.36 15.54
CA GLY A 156 0.58 2.65 15.97
C GLY A 156 1.25 3.82 15.27
N MET A 157 0.60 4.98 15.40
CA MET A 157 1.14 6.28 15.03
C MET A 157 1.07 7.22 16.23
N VAL A 158 1.96 8.21 16.26
CA VAL A 158 2.00 9.27 17.26
C VAL A 158 1.65 10.59 16.60
N ALA A 159 0.81 11.38 17.24
CA ALA A 159 0.42 12.68 16.73
C ALA A 159 1.63 13.62 16.61
N ALA A 160 1.72 14.35 15.50
CA ALA A 160 2.76 15.36 15.30
C ALA A 160 2.66 16.46 16.37
N PRO A 161 3.80 17.03 16.82
CA PRO A 161 3.82 18.01 17.94
C PRO A 161 2.94 19.24 17.72
N ASN A 162 2.73 19.63 16.47
CA ASN A 162 1.93 20.81 16.07
C ASN A 162 0.41 20.57 16.08
N MET A 163 -0.07 19.35 16.37
CA MET A 163 -1.51 19.04 16.40
C MET A 163 -2.22 19.54 17.67
N GLY A 164 -1.48 19.98 18.67
CA GLY A 164 -2.00 20.41 19.96
C GLY A 164 -2.25 19.26 20.94
N ALA A 165 -2.19 19.59 22.23
CA ALA A 165 -2.20 18.59 23.32
C ALA A 165 -3.48 17.75 23.38
N ASP A 166 -4.64 18.36 23.11
CA ASP A 166 -5.91 17.64 23.16
C ASP A 166 -6.07 16.63 22.04
N TYR A 167 -5.67 17.00 20.81
CA TYR A 167 -5.62 16.09 19.70
C TYR A 167 -4.65 14.94 19.97
N ALA A 168 -3.42 15.26 20.38
CA ALA A 168 -2.37 14.28 20.64
C ALA A 168 -2.81 13.26 21.72
N ARG A 169 -3.41 13.72 22.81
CA ARG A 169 -3.92 12.85 23.85
C ARG A 169 -4.95 11.85 23.31
N GLN A 170 -5.93 12.34 22.52
CA GLN A 170 -6.97 11.50 21.95
C GLN A 170 -6.43 10.54 20.89
N PHE A 171 -5.58 11.04 19.97
CA PHE A 171 -5.04 10.25 18.88
C PHE A 171 -4.08 9.15 19.37
N ASN A 172 -3.17 9.49 20.29
CA ASN A 172 -2.18 8.54 20.80
C ASN A 172 -2.80 7.42 21.65
N ALA A 173 -3.99 7.64 22.21
CA ALA A 173 -4.72 6.62 22.95
C ALA A 173 -5.42 5.57 22.06
N ILE A 174 -5.62 5.85 20.76
CA ILE A 174 -6.38 4.98 19.85
C ILE A 174 -5.79 3.57 19.80
N TYR A 175 -4.50 3.48 19.50
CA TYR A 175 -3.85 2.20 19.22
C TYR A 175 -3.72 1.31 20.46
N PRO A 176 -3.23 1.78 21.62
CA PRO A 176 -3.16 0.95 22.81
C PRO A 176 -4.54 0.52 23.32
N ASP A 177 -5.54 1.39 23.22
CA ASP A 177 -6.91 1.06 23.62
C ASP A 177 -7.49 -0.05 22.74
N LEU A 178 -7.36 0.08 21.42
CA LEU A 178 -7.86 -0.91 20.46
C LEU A 178 -7.09 -2.22 20.55
N ALA A 179 -5.76 -2.16 20.71
CA ALA A 179 -4.95 -3.36 20.90
C ALA A 179 -5.40 -4.14 22.14
N LYS A 180 -5.66 -3.44 23.26
CA LYS A 180 -6.19 -4.04 24.49
C LYS A 180 -7.61 -4.60 24.29
N GLN A 181 -8.50 -3.84 23.61
CA GLN A 181 -9.89 -4.23 23.36
C GLN A 181 -10.00 -5.51 22.54
N TYR A 182 -9.13 -5.68 21.53
CA TYR A 182 -9.14 -6.84 20.63
C TYR A 182 -8.16 -7.94 21.05
N GLY A 183 -7.31 -7.71 22.03
CA GLY A 183 -6.27 -8.66 22.45
C GLY A 183 -5.25 -8.92 21.33
N VAL A 184 -4.88 -7.88 20.56
CA VAL A 184 -3.92 -7.98 19.46
C VAL A 184 -2.59 -7.33 19.82
N PRO A 185 -1.45 -7.84 19.30
CA PRO A 185 -0.16 -7.18 19.47
C PRO A 185 -0.16 -5.77 18.91
N LEU A 186 0.59 -4.88 19.56
CA LEU A 186 0.80 -3.51 19.11
C LEU A 186 2.30 -3.21 19.02
N TYR A 187 2.76 -2.75 17.84
CA TYR A 187 4.00 -1.99 17.73
C TYR A 187 3.66 -0.50 17.91
N PRO A 188 4.05 0.15 19.01
CA PRO A 188 3.42 1.40 19.43
C PRO A 188 3.58 2.58 18.48
N PHE A 189 4.73 2.69 17.81
CA PHE A 189 5.00 3.77 16.87
C PHE A 189 5.80 3.26 15.66
N PHE A 190 5.15 3.17 14.50
CA PHE A 190 5.76 2.58 13.30
C PHE A 190 7.05 3.28 12.85
N LEU A 191 7.13 4.60 13.03
CA LEU A 191 8.31 5.41 12.66
C LEU A 191 9.30 5.63 13.82
N ASP A 192 9.22 4.85 14.90
CA ASP A 192 10.11 5.00 16.04
C ASP A 192 11.59 4.86 15.64
N GLY A 193 12.41 5.80 16.12
CA GLY A 193 13.82 5.90 15.78
C GLY A 193 14.13 6.26 14.32
N VAL A 194 13.13 6.54 13.49
CA VAL A 194 13.29 6.92 12.08
C VAL A 194 12.85 8.35 11.82
N VAL A 195 11.70 8.78 12.35
CA VAL A 195 11.13 10.10 12.06
C VAL A 195 12.01 11.28 12.48
N THR A 196 12.89 11.11 13.46
CA THR A 196 13.83 12.12 13.94
C THR A 196 15.18 12.09 13.23
N GLU A 197 15.44 11.08 12.41
CA GLU A 197 16.70 10.86 11.72
C GLU A 197 16.57 11.18 10.24
N ARG A 198 17.00 12.39 9.84
CA ARG A 198 16.91 12.86 8.46
C ARG A 198 17.57 11.91 7.44
N SER A 199 18.64 11.24 7.83
CA SER A 199 19.36 10.26 7.02
C SER A 199 18.57 8.98 6.72
N LEU A 200 17.49 8.73 7.46
CA LEU A 200 16.60 7.57 7.30
C LEU A 200 15.30 7.91 6.55
N LEU A 201 15.15 9.16 6.12
CA LEU A 201 13.96 9.66 5.44
C LEU A 201 14.27 10.00 3.97
N LEU A 202 13.24 9.93 3.14
CA LEU A 202 13.26 10.47 1.79
C LEU A 202 13.37 12.01 1.81
N ALA A 203 13.51 12.61 0.64
CA ALA A 203 13.64 14.06 0.49
C ALA A 203 12.45 14.85 1.08
N ASP A 204 11.27 14.25 1.12
CA ASP A 204 10.06 14.84 1.68
C ASP A 204 10.05 14.96 3.22
N GLY A 205 10.95 14.27 3.91
CA GLY A 205 11.04 14.30 5.37
C GLY A 205 9.92 13.57 6.12
N LEU A 206 9.10 12.80 5.41
CA LEU A 206 7.95 12.07 5.95
C LEU A 206 8.08 10.56 5.80
N HIS A 207 8.52 10.12 4.62
CA HIS A 207 8.59 8.71 4.31
C HIS A 207 9.99 8.16 4.59
N PRO A 208 10.10 6.94 5.15
CA PRO A 208 11.39 6.28 5.33
C PRO A 208 12.03 5.96 3.98
N ASN A 209 13.34 6.11 3.87
CA ASN A 209 14.12 5.58 2.78
C ASN A 209 14.43 4.08 3.03
N GLU A 210 15.21 3.44 2.17
CA GLU A 210 15.56 2.01 2.29
C GLU A 210 16.12 1.66 3.68
N ALA A 211 17.07 2.46 4.19
CA ALA A 211 17.66 2.25 5.50
C ALA A 211 16.64 2.45 6.64
N GLY A 212 15.72 3.40 6.48
CA GLY A 212 14.62 3.62 7.40
C GLY A 212 13.67 2.42 7.44
N VAL A 213 13.31 1.86 6.28
CA VAL A 213 12.47 0.65 6.19
C VAL A 213 13.16 -0.56 6.84
N GLU A 214 14.45 -0.77 6.60
CA GLU A 214 15.23 -1.85 7.24
C GLU A 214 15.20 -1.70 8.78
N LYS A 215 15.39 -0.48 9.29
CA LYS A 215 15.35 -0.20 10.74
C LYS A 215 13.98 -0.47 11.34
N ILE A 216 12.90 0.00 10.70
CA ILE A 216 11.52 -0.27 11.12
C ILE A 216 11.26 -1.78 11.14
N THR A 217 11.63 -2.46 10.05
CA THR A 217 11.37 -3.89 9.93
C THR A 217 12.11 -4.69 11.00
N ALA A 218 13.36 -4.35 11.30
CA ALA A 218 14.12 -5.01 12.36
C ALA A 218 13.42 -4.91 13.74
N ALA A 219 12.74 -3.79 13.99
CA ALA A 219 12.00 -3.59 15.24
C ALA A 219 10.61 -4.27 15.25
N VAL A 220 9.96 -4.40 14.08
CA VAL A 220 8.61 -4.97 13.95
C VAL A 220 8.64 -6.50 13.84
N VAL A 221 9.66 -7.07 13.17
CA VAL A 221 9.71 -8.50 12.83
C VAL A 221 9.61 -9.44 14.05
N PRO A 222 10.14 -9.14 15.27
CA PRO A 222 9.98 -10.03 16.40
C PRO A 222 8.51 -10.21 16.83
N LEU A 223 7.70 -9.13 16.76
CA LEU A 223 6.29 -9.21 17.10
C LEU A 223 5.49 -9.99 16.05
N VAL A 224 5.81 -9.78 14.76
CA VAL A 224 5.19 -10.55 13.65
C VAL A 224 5.54 -12.03 13.78
N ALA A 225 6.80 -12.35 14.02
CA ALA A 225 7.28 -13.73 14.18
C ALA A 225 6.60 -14.43 15.34
N ALA A 226 6.55 -13.79 16.52
CA ALA A 226 5.87 -14.33 17.70
C ALA A 226 4.39 -14.60 17.40
N ARG A 227 3.69 -13.66 16.75
CA ARG A 227 2.27 -13.82 16.42
C ARG A 227 2.01 -14.96 15.45
N LEU A 228 2.88 -15.13 14.44
CA LEU A 228 2.78 -16.25 13.49
C LEU A 228 3.02 -17.62 14.15
N GLN A 229 3.91 -17.69 15.16
CA GLN A 229 4.14 -18.92 15.91
C GLN A 229 2.95 -19.30 16.80
N GLU A 230 2.28 -18.31 17.43
CA GLU A 230 1.08 -18.53 18.25
C GLU A 230 -0.09 -19.06 17.41
N THR A 231 -0.27 -18.56 16.19
CA THR A 231 -1.39 -18.93 15.30
C THR A 231 -1.14 -20.21 14.51
N GLY A 232 0.03 -20.80 14.60
CA GLY A 232 0.42 -22.03 13.90
C GLY A 232 0.29 -23.32 14.70
N ARG A 233 -0.29 -23.24 15.91
CA ARG A 233 -0.54 -24.40 16.79
C ARG A 233 -1.98 -24.90 16.65
#